data_5324e599914db69beddc2273baa1b894
#
_entry.id   5324e599914db69beddc2273baa1b894
#
_cell.length_a   1.000
_cell.length_b   1.000
_cell.length_c   1.000
_cell.angle_alpha   90.00
_cell.angle_beta   90.00
_cell.angle_gamma   90.00
#
_symmetry.space_group_name_H-M   'P 1'
#
loop_
_entity.id
_entity.type
_entity.pdbx_description
1 polymer ?
#
loop_
_entity_poly.entity_id
_entity_poly.type
_entity_poly.pdbx_seq_one_letter_code
_entity_poly.pdbx_strand_id
1 'polypeptide(L)'
;IFEVEPCGSTLRDGDVGELAIFSYIDGELDFTDKKVPMDLVKEMGTIGASHGWVATLKNGAVRLQDDLDPRASDTDPKRISLPPLVTLPHCQTQIVTNVAMSSSSPEDEECIVAVKFMGPQLSLCRPAQRDCKWTNIRITDPSFFFSHVMYSKRDEMFSMPASGGNYTGSWDLGRHRHKPKLQMLWYPEQRMVKDRLFDSCSRMEYYLVESSETGETFMVKWFTERNPRRKGRVKWEYFHVLRLDKEGNAV
;
A
#
# COMPACT_ATOMS: atom_id res chain seq x y z
N ILE A 1 4.75 -5.79 11.17
CA ILE A 1 3.35 -5.42 11.54
C ILE A 1 3.46 -4.43 12.66
N PHE A 2 2.64 -3.36 12.59
CA PHE A 2 2.56 -2.36 13.65
C PHE A 2 1.26 -2.56 14.42
N GLU A 3 1.33 -2.41 15.71
CA GLU A 3 0.18 -2.33 16.60
C GLU A 3 0.31 -1.03 17.43
N VAL A 4 -0.80 -0.43 17.80
CA VAL A 4 -0.79 0.78 18.63
C VAL A 4 -1.68 0.51 19.84
N GLU A 5 -1.08 0.44 21.02
CA GLU A 5 -1.80 0.25 22.28
C GLU A 5 -2.10 1.59 22.96
N PRO A 6 -3.34 1.84 23.40
CA PRO A 6 -3.67 3.07 24.11
C PRO A 6 -2.84 3.22 25.39
N CYS A 7 -2.17 4.35 25.55
CA CYS A 7 -1.34 4.61 26.73
C CYS A 7 -1.66 5.90 27.50
N GLY A 8 -2.59 6.72 27.01
CA GLY A 8 -2.97 7.95 27.69
C GLY A 8 -3.53 9.01 26.76
N SER A 9 -3.48 10.27 27.22
CA SER A 9 -3.87 11.43 26.42
C SER A 9 -2.85 12.56 26.59
N THR A 10 -2.64 13.35 25.54
CA THR A 10 -1.82 14.56 25.57
C THR A 10 -2.69 15.79 25.40
N LEU A 11 -2.17 16.94 25.86
CA LEU A 11 -2.88 18.22 25.74
C LEU A 11 -3.03 18.71 24.28
N ARG A 12 -2.23 18.16 23.34
CA ARG A 12 -2.21 18.57 21.94
C ARG A 12 -2.92 17.60 21.01
N ASP A 13 -2.75 16.29 21.24
CA ASP A 13 -3.14 15.25 20.28
C ASP A 13 -4.28 14.34 20.79
N GLY A 14 -4.89 14.69 21.93
CA GLY A 14 -5.94 13.85 22.51
C GLY A 14 -5.42 12.50 23.00
N ASP A 15 -6.14 11.42 22.71
CA ASP A 15 -5.74 10.07 23.08
C ASP A 15 -4.54 9.62 22.22
N VAL A 16 -3.52 9.12 22.90
CA VAL A 16 -2.30 8.57 22.26
C VAL A 16 -2.09 7.11 22.64
N GLY A 17 -1.45 6.38 21.76
CA GLY A 17 -0.99 5.02 21.98
C GLY A 17 0.50 4.88 21.81
N GLU A 18 1.08 3.80 22.30
CA GLU A 18 2.46 3.39 22.05
C GLU A 18 2.53 2.55 20.81
N LEU A 19 3.52 2.84 19.95
CA LEU A 19 3.79 2.04 18.76
C LEU A 19 4.50 0.75 19.15
N ALA A 20 3.90 -0.38 18.82
CA ALA A 20 4.51 -1.69 18.95
C ALA A 20 4.86 -2.26 17.57
N ILE A 21 6.03 -2.90 17.47
CA ILE A 21 6.53 -3.53 16.26
C ILE A 21 6.60 -5.03 16.50
N PHE A 22 5.86 -5.82 15.72
CA PHE A 22 5.94 -7.27 15.81
C PHE A 22 7.12 -7.80 15.00
N SER A 23 8.03 -8.49 15.70
CA SER A 23 9.14 -9.23 15.10
C SER A 23 8.69 -10.64 14.71
N TYR A 24 8.76 -10.98 13.43
CA TYR A 24 8.49 -12.35 12.97
C TYR A 24 9.61 -13.34 13.29
N ILE A 25 10.80 -12.84 13.57
CA ILE A 25 11.98 -13.68 13.89
C ILE A 25 11.83 -14.26 15.29
N ASP A 26 11.44 -13.42 16.23
CA ASP A 26 11.38 -13.77 17.64
C ASP A 26 9.95 -14.09 18.10
N GLY A 27 8.95 -13.69 17.31
CA GLY A 27 7.54 -13.82 17.66
C GLY A 27 7.11 -12.87 18.78
N GLU A 28 7.88 -11.84 19.05
CA GLU A 28 7.67 -10.90 20.15
C GLU A 28 7.17 -9.54 19.63
N LEU A 29 6.51 -8.81 20.51
CA LEU A 29 6.06 -7.43 20.31
C LEU A 29 7.05 -6.52 21.04
N ASP A 30 7.77 -5.71 20.27
CA ASP A 30 8.66 -4.70 20.80
C ASP A 30 7.90 -3.36 20.91
N PHE A 31 7.69 -2.89 22.12
CA PHE A 31 7.12 -1.57 22.35
C PHE A 31 8.18 -0.50 22.18
N THR A 32 7.85 0.52 21.43
CA THR A 32 8.72 1.69 21.25
C THR A 32 8.21 2.85 22.12
N ASP A 33 9.10 3.79 22.43
CA ASP A 33 8.71 5.02 23.15
C ASP A 33 7.87 5.98 22.26
N LYS A 34 7.67 5.62 20.97
CA LYS A 34 6.94 6.42 19.98
C LYS A 34 5.48 6.56 20.33
N LYS A 35 5.03 7.81 20.49
CA LYS A 35 3.63 8.15 20.73
C LYS A 35 2.91 8.41 19.41
N VAL A 36 1.83 7.70 19.18
CA VAL A 36 1.00 7.78 17.97
C VAL A 36 -0.39 8.29 18.33
N PRO A 37 -0.90 9.33 17.67
CA PRO A 37 -2.29 9.77 17.87
C PRO A 37 -3.28 8.65 17.56
N MET A 38 -4.15 8.31 18.49
CA MET A 38 -5.14 7.25 18.34
C MET A 38 -6.15 7.53 17.22
N ASP A 39 -6.31 8.79 16.83
CA ASP A 39 -7.16 9.19 15.72
C ASP A 39 -6.68 8.57 14.38
N LEU A 40 -5.37 8.38 14.22
CA LEU A 40 -4.81 7.72 13.02
C LEU A 40 -5.19 6.24 12.93
N VAL A 41 -5.44 5.60 14.06
CA VAL A 41 -5.79 4.18 14.15
C VAL A 41 -7.30 3.97 14.11
N LYS A 42 -8.05 4.87 14.76
CA LYS A 42 -9.51 4.77 14.94
C LYS A 42 -10.30 5.37 13.78
N GLU A 43 -9.74 6.36 13.08
CA GLU A 43 -10.48 7.12 12.08
C GLU A 43 -10.39 6.52 10.68
N MET A 44 -11.54 6.58 9.98
CA MET A 44 -11.67 6.18 8.57
C MET A 44 -10.92 7.09 7.58
N GLY A 45 -10.07 8.00 8.06
CA GLY A 45 -9.28 8.91 7.23
C GLY A 45 -7.95 8.35 6.75
N THR A 46 -7.42 7.33 7.40
CA THR A 46 -6.16 6.69 7.00
C THR A 46 -6.38 5.84 5.75
N ILE A 47 -5.62 6.16 4.70
CA ILE A 47 -5.74 5.53 3.38
C ILE A 47 -4.54 4.66 3.01
N GLY A 48 -3.53 4.63 3.86
CA GLY A 48 -2.36 3.78 3.70
C GLY A 48 -1.15 4.28 4.49
N ALA A 49 -0.11 3.47 4.49
CA ALA A 49 1.18 3.81 5.06
C ALA A 49 2.32 3.29 4.18
N SER A 50 3.44 3.99 4.17
CA SER A 50 4.65 3.61 3.43
C SER A 50 5.86 4.20 4.12
N HIS A 51 6.90 3.39 4.39
CA HIS A 51 8.17 3.82 5.00
C HIS A 51 8.01 4.60 6.33
N GLY A 52 7.05 4.23 7.17
CA GLY A 52 6.77 4.95 8.44
C GLY A 52 5.87 6.19 8.29
N TRP A 53 5.59 6.62 7.07
CA TRP A 53 4.64 7.69 6.81
C TRP A 53 3.22 7.15 6.68
N VAL A 54 2.28 7.83 7.34
CA VAL A 54 0.84 7.56 7.23
C VAL A 54 0.22 8.55 6.25
N ALA A 55 -0.57 8.06 5.33
CA ALA A 55 -1.38 8.89 4.44
C ALA A 55 -2.82 8.95 4.95
N THR A 56 -3.34 10.16 5.12
CA THR A 56 -4.74 10.41 5.46
C THR A 56 -5.43 11.19 4.36
N LEU A 57 -6.73 10.93 4.16
CA LEU A 57 -7.55 11.65 3.19
C LEU A 57 -8.59 12.48 3.94
N LYS A 58 -8.50 13.81 3.84
CA LYS A 58 -9.46 14.73 4.45
C LYS A 58 -9.84 15.83 3.46
N ASN A 59 -11.14 16.02 3.25
CA ASN A 59 -11.67 17.05 2.34
C ASN A 59 -11.07 16.98 0.92
N GLY A 60 -10.84 15.77 0.39
CA GLY A 60 -10.29 15.57 -0.94
C GLY A 60 -8.77 15.84 -1.07
N ALA A 61 -8.07 16.14 0.02
CA ALA A 61 -6.62 16.32 0.02
C ALA A 61 -5.95 15.19 0.82
N VAL A 62 -4.85 14.68 0.29
CA VAL A 62 -3.99 13.71 0.98
C VAL A 62 -3.00 14.47 1.85
N ARG A 63 -2.82 14.01 3.08
CA ARG A 63 -1.78 14.46 4.00
C ARG A 63 -0.89 13.28 4.35
N LEU A 64 0.41 13.48 4.25
CA LEU A 64 1.42 12.54 4.73
C LEU A 64 1.87 12.97 6.12
N GLN A 65 2.04 12.01 7.02
CA GLN A 65 2.42 12.22 8.41
C GLN A 65 3.41 11.12 8.83
N ASP A 66 4.47 11.51 9.58
CA ASP A 66 5.55 10.59 9.98
C ASP A 66 5.31 9.88 11.32
N ASP A 67 4.05 9.78 11.73
CA ASP A 67 3.67 9.25 13.05
C ASP A 67 4.03 7.78 13.28
N LEU A 68 4.19 6.99 12.22
CA LEU A 68 4.62 5.59 12.34
C LEU A 68 6.14 5.39 12.15
N ASP A 69 6.93 6.46 11.97
CA ASP A 69 8.38 6.36 12.01
C ASP A 69 8.86 6.41 13.47
N PRO A 70 9.47 5.34 14.01
CA PRO A 70 9.95 5.32 15.40
C PRO A 70 10.99 6.40 15.70
N ARG A 71 11.65 6.93 14.66
CA ARG A 71 12.69 7.98 14.78
C ARG A 71 12.15 9.39 14.64
N ALA A 72 10.90 9.56 14.23
CA ALA A 72 10.31 10.89 14.11
C ALA A 72 9.98 11.49 15.48
N SER A 73 9.94 12.83 15.55
CA SER A 73 9.64 13.56 16.77
C SER A 73 8.18 13.40 17.19
N ASP A 74 7.94 13.14 18.47
CA ASP A 74 6.59 13.11 19.06
C ASP A 74 6.03 14.50 19.29
N THR A 75 6.92 15.50 19.49
CA THR A 75 6.51 16.88 19.82
C THR A 75 6.37 17.78 18.59
N ASP A 76 7.02 17.42 17.49
CA ASP A 76 6.99 18.17 16.23
C ASP A 76 6.94 17.18 15.04
N PRO A 77 5.86 16.41 14.92
CA PRO A 77 5.70 15.49 13.83
C PRO A 77 5.52 16.23 12.49
N LYS A 78 6.14 15.71 11.45
CA LYS A 78 6.06 16.29 10.11
C LYS A 78 4.68 16.05 9.49
N ARG A 79 4.16 17.09 8.83
CA ARG A 79 2.86 17.09 8.17
C ARG A 79 2.97 17.71 6.79
N ILE A 80 2.89 16.90 5.74
CA ILE A 80 2.99 17.33 4.35
C ILE A 80 1.62 17.20 3.69
N SER A 81 1.02 18.33 3.35
CA SER A 81 -0.25 18.36 2.62
C SER A 81 0.02 18.31 1.13
N LEU A 82 -0.60 17.34 0.43
CA LEU A 82 -0.56 17.24 -1.01
C LEU A 82 -1.70 18.05 -1.64
N PRO A 83 -1.60 18.41 -2.92
CA PRO A 83 -2.68 19.10 -3.63
C PRO A 83 -3.99 18.33 -3.56
N PRO A 84 -5.16 18.99 -3.69
CA PRO A 84 -6.44 18.31 -3.78
C PRO A 84 -6.44 17.28 -4.92
N LEU A 85 -7.02 16.12 -4.65
CA LEU A 85 -7.16 15.06 -5.65
C LEU A 85 -8.12 15.48 -6.77
N VAL A 86 -7.76 15.13 -7.99
CA VAL A 86 -8.58 15.36 -9.18
C VAL A 86 -9.07 14.02 -9.70
N THR A 87 -10.38 13.90 -9.89
CA THR A 87 -11.00 12.70 -10.43
C THR A 87 -11.01 12.73 -11.95
N LEU A 88 -10.54 11.65 -12.57
CA LEU A 88 -10.75 11.45 -14.00
C LEU A 88 -12.23 11.18 -14.30
N PRO A 89 -12.75 11.50 -15.51
CA PRO A 89 -14.12 11.18 -15.89
C PRO A 89 -14.45 9.69 -15.62
N HIS A 90 -15.61 9.43 -15.03
CA HIS A 90 -16.07 8.09 -14.63
C HIS A 90 -15.19 7.36 -13.58
N CYS A 91 -14.35 8.11 -12.86
CA CYS A 91 -13.60 7.60 -11.72
C CYS A 91 -14.11 8.23 -10.42
N GLN A 92 -13.78 7.62 -9.32
CA GLN A 92 -14.07 8.14 -7.98
C GLN A 92 -12.78 8.15 -7.14
N THR A 93 -12.70 9.08 -6.21
CA THR A 93 -11.54 9.24 -5.32
C THR A 93 -11.90 9.05 -3.84
N GLN A 94 -13.08 8.50 -3.55
CA GLN A 94 -13.54 8.30 -2.18
C GLN A 94 -13.00 7.03 -1.55
N ILE A 95 -12.71 6.01 -2.37
CA ILE A 95 -12.18 4.74 -1.90
C ILE A 95 -10.79 4.55 -2.46
N VAL A 96 -9.81 4.59 -1.57
CA VAL A 96 -8.41 4.33 -1.87
C VAL A 96 -8.09 2.88 -1.52
N THR A 97 -7.39 2.17 -2.39
CA THR A 97 -6.93 0.81 -2.10
C THR A 97 -5.64 0.84 -1.29
N ASN A 98 -4.68 1.70 -1.68
CA ASN A 98 -3.48 1.96 -0.89
C ASN A 98 -2.68 3.16 -1.42
N VAL A 99 -1.63 3.49 -0.67
CA VAL A 99 -0.62 4.48 -1.00
C VAL A 99 0.76 3.82 -1.00
N ALA A 100 1.60 4.20 -1.95
CA ALA A 100 3.00 3.77 -2.00
C ALA A 100 3.91 4.97 -2.30
N MET A 101 5.15 4.93 -1.82
CA MET A 101 6.15 5.95 -2.07
C MET A 101 7.39 5.33 -2.71
N SER A 102 8.07 6.09 -3.58
CA SER A 102 9.32 5.65 -4.22
C SER A 102 10.56 5.89 -3.37
N SER A 103 10.44 6.66 -2.30
CA SER A 103 11.51 6.94 -1.34
C SER A 103 11.00 6.84 0.08
N SER A 104 11.93 6.72 1.04
CA SER A 104 11.64 6.71 2.48
C SER A 104 11.22 8.09 3.01
N SER A 105 11.51 9.17 2.28
CA SER A 105 11.09 10.52 2.64
C SER A 105 10.33 11.20 1.49
N PRO A 106 9.15 11.77 1.75
CA PRO A 106 8.44 12.59 0.76
C PRO A 106 9.10 13.95 0.52
N GLU A 107 10.11 14.32 1.33
CA GLU A 107 10.90 15.54 1.16
C GLU A 107 12.02 15.38 0.11
N ASP A 108 12.32 14.14 -0.30
CA ASP A 108 13.28 13.89 -1.37
C ASP A 108 12.74 14.42 -2.71
N GLU A 109 13.58 15.14 -3.46
CA GLU A 109 13.18 15.79 -4.72
C GLU A 109 12.64 14.79 -5.76
N GLU A 110 13.19 13.59 -5.77
CA GLU A 110 12.79 12.51 -6.69
C GLU A 110 11.68 11.61 -6.12
N CYS A 111 11.23 11.84 -4.87
CA CYS A 111 10.16 11.07 -4.29
C CYS A 111 8.87 11.22 -5.09
N ILE A 112 8.25 10.09 -5.39
CA ILE A 112 6.92 10.02 -6.00
C ILE A 112 5.98 9.33 -5.03
N VAL A 113 4.84 9.96 -4.79
CA VAL A 113 3.73 9.36 -4.04
C VAL A 113 2.68 8.89 -5.02
N ALA A 114 2.33 7.61 -4.92
CA ALA A 114 1.29 6.97 -5.70
C ALA A 114 0.05 6.71 -4.82
N VAL A 115 -1.12 7.15 -5.27
CA VAL A 115 -2.41 6.87 -4.64
C VAL A 115 -3.24 6.05 -5.62
N LYS A 116 -3.54 4.80 -5.24
CA LYS A 116 -4.38 3.91 -6.03
C LYS A 116 -5.81 3.95 -5.52
N PHE A 117 -6.73 4.21 -6.42
CA PHE A 117 -8.16 4.21 -6.11
C PHE A 117 -8.82 2.91 -6.55
N MET A 118 -9.89 2.53 -5.85
CA MET A 118 -10.76 1.48 -6.35
C MET A 118 -11.33 1.92 -7.71
N GLY A 119 -11.04 1.12 -8.75
CA GLY A 119 -11.41 1.44 -10.13
C GLY A 119 -10.24 1.92 -10.99
N PRO A 120 -10.53 2.66 -12.08
CA PRO A 120 -9.59 2.89 -13.17
C PRO A 120 -8.62 4.07 -12.97
N GLN A 121 -8.31 4.47 -11.75
CA GLN A 121 -7.41 5.60 -11.51
C GLN A 121 -6.22 5.25 -10.60
N LEU A 122 -5.04 5.67 -11.06
CA LEU A 122 -3.81 5.80 -10.29
C LEU A 122 -3.36 7.25 -10.38
N SER A 123 -3.10 7.89 -9.24
CA SER A 123 -2.64 9.28 -9.17
C SER A 123 -1.26 9.34 -8.58
N LEU A 124 -0.38 10.12 -9.21
CA LEU A 124 1.03 10.27 -8.84
C LEU A 124 1.35 11.74 -8.63
N CYS A 125 2.13 12.06 -7.59
CA CYS A 125 2.69 13.40 -7.42
C CYS A 125 4.10 13.33 -6.85
N ARG A 126 4.83 14.46 -6.95
CA ARG A 126 6.16 14.67 -6.35
C ARG A 126 6.01 15.72 -5.26
N PRO A 127 5.96 15.34 -3.97
CA PRO A 127 5.66 16.27 -2.87
C PRO A 127 6.67 17.43 -2.75
N ALA A 128 7.95 17.14 -2.95
CA ALA A 128 9.02 18.15 -2.81
C ALA A 128 9.06 19.17 -3.96
N GLN A 129 8.35 18.95 -5.06
CA GLN A 129 8.33 19.90 -6.16
C GLN A 129 7.50 21.14 -5.82
N ARG A 130 8.03 22.33 -6.14
CA ARG A 130 7.39 23.63 -5.86
C ARG A 130 5.97 23.75 -6.43
N ASP A 131 5.75 23.18 -7.63
CA ASP A 131 4.45 23.12 -8.31
C ASP A 131 3.89 21.70 -8.30
N CYS A 132 3.85 21.06 -7.11
CA CYS A 132 3.33 19.72 -6.98
C CYS A 132 1.91 19.61 -7.57
N LYS A 133 1.74 18.70 -8.53
CA LYS A 133 0.46 18.42 -9.21
C LYS A 133 0.27 16.93 -9.37
N TRP A 134 -0.99 16.49 -9.31
CA TRP A 134 -1.33 15.11 -9.61
C TRP A 134 -1.22 14.82 -11.10
N THR A 135 -0.47 13.80 -11.45
CA THR A 135 -0.52 13.14 -12.75
C THR A 135 -1.45 11.95 -12.63
N ASN A 136 -2.60 12.02 -13.29
CA ASN A 136 -3.62 10.97 -13.23
C ASN A 136 -3.45 10.02 -14.41
N ILE A 137 -3.33 8.73 -14.11
CA ILE A 137 -3.23 7.65 -15.07
C ILE A 137 -4.56 6.91 -15.08
N ARG A 138 -5.15 6.78 -16.27
CA ARG A 138 -6.30 5.90 -16.47
C ARG A 138 -5.82 4.47 -16.68
N ILE A 139 -6.24 3.59 -15.79
CA ILE A 139 -6.04 2.16 -15.91
C ILE A 139 -7.17 1.63 -16.80
N THR A 140 -6.82 1.06 -17.94
CA THR A 140 -7.79 0.55 -18.92
C THR A 140 -8.16 -0.92 -18.70
N ASP A 141 -7.27 -1.68 -18.07
CA ASP A 141 -7.50 -3.10 -17.78
C ASP A 141 -8.21 -3.26 -16.42
N PRO A 142 -9.45 -3.79 -16.40
CA PRO A 142 -10.24 -3.96 -15.18
C PRO A 142 -9.59 -4.89 -14.14
N SER A 143 -8.67 -5.76 -14.54
CA SER A 143 -7.98 -6.66 -13.62
C SER A 143 -7.14 -5.93 -12.56
N PHE A 144 -6.78 -4.66 -12.80
CA PHE A 144 -6.07 -3.82 -11.84
C PHE A 144 -6.97 -2.91 -10.98
N PHE A 145 -8.29 -2.96 -11.14
CA PHE A 145 -9.17 -1.99 -10.46
C PHE A 145 -9.13 -2.11 -8.94
N PHE A 146 -8.93 -3.32 -8.42
CA PHE A 146 -8.87 -3.61 -6.99
C PHE A 146 -7.45 -3.85 -6.47
N SER A 147 -6.44 -3.69 -7.33
CA SER A 147 -5.06 -4.00 -7.00
C SER A 147 -4.43 -2.95 -6.10
N HIS A 148 -3.48 -3.39 -5.31
CA HIS A 148 -2.59 -2.55 -4.52
C HIS A 148 -1.37 -2.18 -5.36
N VAL A 149 -0.96 -0.92 -5.29
CA VAL A 149 0.26 -0.45 -5.93
C VAL A 149 1.45 -0.64 -5.00
N MET A 150 2.58 -1.12 -5.52
CA MET A 150 3.87 -1.22 -4.86
C MET A 150 4.91 -0.46 -5.69
N TYR A 151 5.87 0.17 -5.06
CA TYR A 151 7.07 0.65 -5.73
C TYR A 151 8.16 -0.42 -5.67
N SER A 152 8.67 -0.83 -6.84
CA SER A 152 9.85 -1.68 -6.93
C SER A 152 11.09 -0.78 -6.99
N LYS A 153 11.93 -0.87 -5.96
CA LYS A 153 13.20 -0.15 -5.90
C LYS A 153 14.20 -0.70 -6.91
N ARG A 154 14.14 -2.01 -7.17
CA ARG A 154 14.98 -2.68 -8.16
C ARG A 154 14.69 -2.21 -9.58
N ASP A 155 13.39 -2.10 -9.93
CA ASP A 155 12.96 -1.82 -11.29
C ASP A 155 12.64 -0.31 -11.49
N GLU A 156 12.67 0.47 -10.40
CA GLU A 156 12.33 1.90 -10.36
C GLU A 156 10.93 2.20 -10.93
N MET A 157 9.98 1.29 -10.69
CA MET A 157 8.63 1.37 -11.23
C MET A 157 7.56 1.14 -10.17
N PHE A 158 6.39 1.75 -10.38
CA PHE A 158 5.19 1.37 -9.65
C PHE A 158 4.52 0.18 -10.32
N SER A 159 4.27 -0.87 -9.57
CA SER A 159 3.75 -2.15 -10.06
C SER A 159 2.49 -2.56 -9.30
N MET A 160 1.60 -3.24 -10.00
CA MET A 160 0.37 -3.81 -9.45
C MET A 160 0.18 -5.24 -9.96
N PRO A 161 -0.24 -6.19 -9.11
CA PRO A 161 -0.64 -7.52 -9.56
C PRO A 161 -2.04 -7.45 -10.19
N ALA A 162 -2.26 -8.17 -11.28
CA ALA A 162 -3.59 -8.34 -11.82
C ALA A 162 -4.46 -9.24 -10.93
N SER A 163 -5.75 -9.06 -10.97
CA SER A 163 -6.71 -9.99 -10.40
C SER A 163 -6.51 -11.37 -11.00
N GLY A 164 -6.36 -12.40 -10.16
CA GLY A 164 -5.95 -13.76 -10.57
C GLY A 164 -4.46 -14.01 -10.44
N GLY A 165 -3.62 -12.98 -10.33
CA GLY A 165 -2.17 -13.13 -10.10
C GLY A 165 -1.40 -13.77 -11.26
N ASN A 166 -1.89 -13.61 -12.50
CA ASN A 166 -1.29 -14.20 -13.69
C ASN A 166 -0.33 -13.24 -14.41
N TYR A 167 -0.38 -11.97 -14.06
CA TYR A 167 0.52 -10.95 -14.59
C TYR A 167 0.57 -9.72 -13.68
N THR A 168 1.56 -8.89 -13.92
CA THR A 168 1.68 -7.57 -13.28
C THR A 168 1.68 -6.47 -14.33
N GLY A 169 1.18 -5.31 -13.94
CA GLY A 169 1.33 -4.07 -14.70
C GLY A 169 2.26 -3.12 -13.98
N SER A 170 3.21 -2.53 -14.69
CA SER A 170 4.19 -1.59 -14.15
C SER A 170 4.20 -0.30 -14.95
N TRP A 171 4.41 0.83 -14.29
CA TRP A 171 4.47 2.15 -14.90
C TRP A 171 5.86 2.75 -14.72
N ASP A 172 6.56 2.93 -15.85
CA ASP A 172 7.86 3.59 -15.91
C ASP A 172 7.67 5.12 -15.83
N LEU A 173 8.05 5.70 -14.71
CA LEU A 173 7.99 7.14 -14.45
C LEU A 173 9.34 7.83 -14.68
N GLY A 174 10.44 7.08 -14.70
CA GLY A 174 11.78 7.61 -14.91
C GLY A 174 11.97 8.11 -16.34
N ARG A 175 11.65 7.26 -17.32
CA ARG A 175 11.82 7.56 -18.75
C ARG A 175 10.67 8.35 -19.34
N HIS A 176 9.47 8.26 -18.76
CA HIS A 176 8.23 8.83 -19.30
C HIS A 176 7.49 9.69 -18.27
N ARG A 177 8.13 10.75 -17.76
CA ARG A 177 7.61 11.62 -16.69
C ARG A 177 6.21 12.18 -16.93
N HIS A 178 5.82 12.43 -18.18
CA HIS A 178 4.54 13.05 -18.52
C HIS A 178 3.46 12.09 -19.02
N LYS A 179 3.86 10.91 -19.50
CA LYS A 179 2.95 9.86 -20.00
C LYS A 179 3.56 8.49 -19.68
N PRO A 180 3.47 8.05 -18.42
CA PRO A 180 4.03 6.75 -18.04
C PRO A 180 3.36 5.65 -18.86
N LYS A 181 4.19 4.81 -19.47
CA LYS A 181 3.72 3.67 -20.26
C LYS A 181 3.51 2.47 -19.36
N LEU A 182 2.41 1.78 -19.58
CA LEU A 182 2.16 0.49 -18.94
C LEU A 182 3.04 -0.58 -19.59
N GLN A 183 3.82 -1.26 -18.77
CA GLN A 183 4.52 -2.49 -19.12
C GLN A 183 3.80 -3.64 -18.45
N MET A 184 3.54 -4.71 -19.17
CA MET A 184 2.88 -5.90 -18.63
C MET A 184 3.85 -7.07 -18.62
N LEU A 185 3.99 -7.71 -17.47
CA LEU A 185 4.78 -8.91 -17.28
C LEU A 185 3.83 -10.07 -16.96
N TRP A 186 3.82 -11.06 -17.85
CA TRP A 186 2.99 -12.24 -17.74
C TRP A 186 3.73 -13.33 -16.98
N TYR A 187 3.01 -14.02 -16.09
CA TYR A 187 3.52 -15.20 -15.41
C TYR A 187 2.88 -16.43 -16.02
N PRO A 188 3.67 -17.49 -16.31
CA PRO A 188 3.10 -18.75 -16.75
C PRO A 188 2.11 -19.23 -15.71
N GLU A 189 0.97 -19.69 -16.16
CA GLU A 189 -0.07 -20.23 -15.31
C GLU A 189 0.53 -21.37 -14.48
N GLN A 190 0.87 -21.08 -13.24
CA GLN A 190 1.20 -22.15 -12.32
C GLN A 190 -0.04 -23.02 -12.22
N ARG A 191 0.10 -24.29 -12.56
CA ARG A 191 -0.89 -25.31 -12.21
C ARG A 191 -1.01 -25.33 -10.70
N MET A 192 -1.79 -24.37 -10.20
CA MET A 192 -2.25 -24.44 -8.82
C MET A 192 -2.89 -25.82 -8.70
N VAL A 193 -2.35 -26.64 -7.83
CA VAL A 193 -3.04 -27.85 -7.39
C VAL A 193 -4.46 -27.37 -7.12
N LYS A 194 -5.42 -27.92 -7.86
CA LYS A 194 -6.86 -27.66 -7.62
C LYS A 194 -7.20 -28.22 -6.25
N ASP A 195 -6.76 -27.51 -5.25
CA ASP A 195 -7.12 -27.82 -3.89
C ASP A 195 -8.59 -27.43 -3.74
N ARG A 196 -9.43 -28.34 -3.30
CA ARG A 196 -10.85 -28.10 -3.01
C ARG A 196 -11.05 -26.92 -2.05
N LEU A 197 -9.98 -26.50 -1.36
CA LEU A 197 -9.93 -25.32 -0.50
C LEU A 197 -10.15 -24.02 -1.28
N PHE A 198 -9.70 -23.92 -2.55
CA PHE A 198 -9.86 -22.69 -3.35
C PHE A 198 -11.30 -22.48 -3.83
N ASP A 199 -12.07 -23.55 -4.01
CA ASP A 199 -13.47 -23.46 -4.44
C ASP A 199 -14.38 -22.87 -3.34
N SER A 200 -13.92 -22.86 -2.08
CA SER A 200 -14.67 -22.34 -0.93
C SER A 200 -14.24 -20.92 -0.50
N CYS A 201 -13.21 -20.35 -1.13
CA CYS A 201 -12.72 -19.01 -0.77
C CYS A 201 -13.72 -17.93 -1.16
N SER A 202 -14.06 -17.09 -0.18
CA SER A 202 -14.98 -15.96 -0.40
C SER A 202 -14.29 -14.68 -0.85
N ARG A 203 -12.96 -14.58 -0.68
CA ARG A 203 -12.15 -13.44 -1.09
C ARG A 203 -10.72 -13.89 -1.39
N MET A 204 -10.18 -13.39 -2.47
CA MET A 204 -8.78 -13.55 -2.85
C MET A 204 -8.18 -12.16 -3.11
N GLU A 205 -7.04 -11.90 -2.50
CA GLU A 205 -6.28 -10.67 -2.72
C GLU A 205 -4.86 -11.01 -3.15
N TYR A 206 -4.27 -10.12 -3.92
CA TYR A 206 -2.95 -10.28 -4.51
C TYR A 206 -2.11 -9.06 -4.16
N TYR A 207 -0.90 -9.31 -3.66
CA TYR A 207 0.05 -8.28 -3.28
C TYR A 207 1.40 -8.57 -3.91
N LEU A 208 2.10 -7.51 -4.28
CA LEU A 208 3.53 -7.57 -4.58
C LEU A 208 4.30 -7.06 -3.37
N VAL A 209 5.40 -7.73 -3.05
CA VAL A 209 6.30 -7.36 -1.97
C VAL A 209 7.73 -7.50 -2.49
N GLU A 210 8.57 -6.51 -2.22
CA GLU A 210 9.99 -6.55 -2.52
C GLU A 210 10.80 -6.64 -1.23
N SER A 211 11.71 -7.60 -1.16
CA SER A 211 12.65 -7.72 -0.05
C SER A 211 13.63 -6.55 -0.10
N SER A 212 13.74 -5.80 0.99
CA SER A 212 14.70 -4.70 1.11
C SER A 212 16.15 -5.17 1.14
N GLU A 213 16.39 -6.42 1.54
CA GLU A 213 17.74 -6.99 1.65
C GLU A 213 18.22 -7.60 0.35
N THR A 214 17.37 -8.39 -0.31
CA THR A 214 17.77 -9.16 -1.50
C THR A 214 17.33 -8.54 -2.81
N GLY A 215 16.38 -7.59 -2.78
CA GLY A 215 15.73 -7.03 -3.97
C GLY A 215 14.85 -8.05 -4.71
N GLU A 216 14.57 -9.20 -4.10
CA GLU A 216 13.68 -10.19 -4.68
C GLU A 216 12.24 -9.75 -4.58
N THR A 217 11.46 -10.01 -5.61
CA THR A 217 10.03 -9.71 -5.64
C THR A 217 9.23 -10.97 -5.38
N PHE A 218 8.23 -10.84 -4.53
CA PHE A 218 7.30 -11.90 -4.18
C PHE A 218 5.88 -11.49 -4.53
N MET A 219 5.09 -12.45 -5.00
CA MET A 219 3.64 -12.33 -5.09
C MET A 219 3.03 -13.08 -3.92
N VAL A 220 2.28 -12.36 -3.10
CA VAL A 220 1.52 -12.91 -1.99
C VAL A 220 0.06 -13.03 -2.43
N LYS A 221 -0.45 -14.25 -2.43
CA LYS A 221 -1.87 -14.54 -2.65
C LYS A 221 -2.51 -14.82 -1.30
N TRP A 222 -3.43 -13.96 -0.91
CA TRP A 222 -4.15 -14.07 0.37
C TRP A 222 -5.56 -14.55 0.13
N PHE A 223 -5.94 -15.58 0.86
CA PHE A 223 -7.22 -16.25 0.75
C PHE A 223 -7.95 -16.18 2.08
N THR A 224 -9.22 -15.78 2.02
CA THR A 224 -10.09 -15.78 3.20
C THR A 224 -11.34 -16.59 2.93
N GLU A 225 -11.73 -17.44 3.88
CA GLU A 225 -12.98 -18.17 3.86
C GLU A 225 -13.93 -17.59 4.91
N ARG A 226 -15.13 -17.20 4.49
CA ARG A 226 -16.18 -16.78 5.42
C ARG A 226 -16.98 -17.99 5.88
N ASN A 227 -17.19 -18.07 7.20
CA ASN A 227 -18.12 -19.05 7.75
C ASN A 227 -19.57 -18.61 7.45
N PRO A 228 -20.31 -19.32 6.59
CA PRO A 228 -21.68 -18.95 6.24
C PRO A 228 -22.66 -19.04 7.42
N ARG A 229 -22.32 -19.80 8.47
CA ARG A 229 -23.17 -20.00 9.66
C ARG A 229 -22.94 -18.97 10.77
N ARG A 230 -21.87 -18.18 10.70
CA ARG A 230 -21.56 -17.13 11.69
C ARG A 230 -21.34 -15.82 10.96
N LYS A 231 -22.38 -14.98 10.93
CA LYS A 231 -22.30 -13.63 10.33
C LYS A 231 -21.04 -12.89 10.81
N GLY A 232 -20.15 -12.57 9.88
CA GLY A 232 -19.03 -11.66 10.10
C GLY A 232 -17.71 -12.26 10.61
N ARG A 233 -17.62 -13.56 10.92
CA ARG A 233 -16.36 -14.19 11.34
C ARG A 233 -15.68 -14.90 10.16
N VAL A 234 -14.42 -14.51 9.89
CA VAL A 234 -13.52 -15.25 9.01
C VAL A 234 -13.23 -16.61 9.64
N LYS A 235 -13.29 -17.67 8.85
CA LYS A 235 -13.06 -19.05 9.34
C LYS A 235 -11.58 -19.43 9.21
N TRP A 236 -10.99 -19.12 8.07
CA TRP A 236 -9.60 -19.44 7.75
C TRP A 236 -8.98 -18.31 6.94
N GLU A 237 -7.69 -18.05 7.21
CA GLU A 237 -6.84 -17.20 6.39
C GLU A 237 -5.57 -17.98 6.09
N TYR A 238 -5.14 -17.96 4.84
CA TYR A 238 -3.89 -18.55 4.43
C TYR A 238 -3.28 -17.81 3.26
N PHE A 239 -1.97 -17.96 3.12
CA PHE A 239 -1.18 -17.26 2.15
C PHE A 239 -0.43 -18.24 1.27
N HIS A 240 -0.34 -17.90 -0.02
CA HIS A 240 0.68 -18.45 -0.91
C HIS A 240 1.68 -17.35 -1.22
N VAL A 241 2.95 -17.63 -1.00
CA VAL A 241 4.05 -16.73 -1.33
C VAL A 241 4.83 -17.34 -2.47
N LEU A 242 4.89 -16.63 -3.59
CA LEU A 242 5.58 -17.03 -4.80
C LEU A 242 6.73 -16.06 -5.04
N ARG A 243 7.95 -16.57 -5.13
CA ARG A 243 9.09 -15.76 -5.57
C ARG A 243 9.00 -15.56 -7.08
N LEU A 244 9.17 -14.34 -7.53
CA LEU A 244 9.18 -13.99 -8.94
C LEU A 244 10.63 -13.81 -9.39
N ASP A 245 11.03 -14.50 -10.46
CA ASP A 245 12.34 -14.28 -11.07
C ASP A 245 12.37 -12.98 -11.90
N LYS A 246 13.52 -12.65 -12.49
CA LYS A 246 13.68 -11.44 -13.31
C LYS A 246 12.86 -11.49 -14.62
N GLU A 247 12.45 -12.67 -15.02
CA GLU A 247 11.64 -12.91 -16.22
C GLU A 247 10.15 -13.01 -15.84
N GLY A 248 9.84 -12.93 -14.53
CA GLY A 248 8.48 -13.01 -14.00
C GLY A 248 7.97 -14.43 -13.84
N ASN A 249 8.84 -15.44 -13.92
CA ASN A 249 8.43 -16.79 -13.61
C ASN A 249 8.36 -16.95 -12.09
N ALA A 250 7.34 -17.61 -11.61
CA ALA A 250 7.28 -17.99 -10.22
C ALA A 250 8.13 -19.25 -10.00
N VAL A 251 9.03 -19.18 -9.04
CA VAL A 251 9.99 -20.22 -8.68
C VAL A 251 9.65 -20.77 -7.29
#